data_390af22c7ff74fd644a2ced38c3b3d1f
#
_entry.id   390af22c7ff74fd644a2ced38c3b3d1f
#
_cell.length_a   1.000
_cell.length_b   1.000
_cell.length_c   1.000
_cell.angle_alpha   90.00
_cell.angle_beta   90.00
_cell.angle_gamma   90.00
#
_symmetry.space_group_name_H-M   'P 1'
#
loop_
_entity.id
_entity.type
_entity.pdbx_description
1 polymer ?
#
loop_
_entity_poly.entity_id
_entity_poly.type
_entity_poly.pdbx_seq_one_letter_code
_entity_poly.pdbx_strand_id
1 'polypeptide(L)'
;MKNMLFIAVIIFNALRVSASQETLIHGNIESGGFGGPVFKMGNIYHEAALMIGGRGGWIINHQYMLGAGGYALVNEIPSKQWANYNMDLGYGGIELAYIQNPDKLTHLSFMILLGGGSVGFTEQGRDQWDESQDFDTFYIAEPGVNLILNVTQFFRLGLGGSYRFVKGVQGDSELVSKDLSGPTLVITLKFGTF
;
A
#
# COMPACT_ATOMS: atom_id res chain seq x y z
N MET A 1 10.71 -63.23 8.54
CA MET A 1 11.46 -61.99 8.75
C MET A 1 12.13 -61.44 7.48
N LYS A 2 12.70 -62.22 6.58
CA LYS A 2 13.32 -61.76 5.32
C LYS A 2 12.34 -61.06 4.37
N ASN A 3 11.08 -61.50 4.26
CA ASN A 3 10.10 -60.95 3.34
C ASN A 3 9.50 -59.59 3.82
N MET A 4 9.50 -59.31 5.14
CA MET A 4 9.04 -58.05 5.70
C MET A 4 10.04 -56.91 5.44
N LEU A 5 11.37 -57.25 5.41
CA LEU A 5 12.42 -56.27 5.12
C LEU A 5 12.37 -55.79 3.66
N PHE A 6 12.04 -56.71 2.73
CA PHE A 6 11.91 -56.40 1.28
C PHE A 6 10.73 -55.49 0.98
N ILE A 7 9.61 -55.69 1.68
CA ILE A 7 8.41 -54.82 1.52
C ILE A 7 8.67 -53.42 2.06
N ALA A 8 9.37 -53.30 3.19
CA ALA A 8 9.75 -52.01 3.77
C ALA A 8 10.68 -51.20 2.86
N VAL A 9 11.62 -51.82 2.16
CA VAL A 9 12.54 -51.17 1.21
C VAL A 9 11.81 -50.72 -0.06
N ILE A 10 10.82 -51.46 -0.54
CA ILE A 10 10.00 -51.08 -1.70
C ILE A 10 9.11 -49.90 -1.37
N ILE A 11 8.51 -49.86 -0.19
CA ILE A 11 7.66 -48.71 0.26
C ILE A 11 8.52 -47.45 0.45
N PHE A 12 9.76 -47.58 0.97
CA PHE A 12 10.63 -46.44 1.15
C PHE A 12 11.15 -45.81 -0.17
N ASN A 13 11.27 -46.62 -1.24
CA ASN A 13 11.65 -46.13 -2.55
C ASN A 13 10.48 -45.58 -3.36
N ALA A 14 9.24 -45.98 -3.08
CA ALA A 14 8.04 -45.45 -3.72
C ALA A 14 7.66 -44.03 -3.22
N LEU A 15 8.22 -43.60 -2.09
CA LEU A 15 7.98 -42.26 -1.51
C LEU A 15 8.92 -41.15 -2.03
N ARG A 16 9.83 -41.48 -2.96
CA ARG A 16 10.57 -40.46 -3.72
C ARG A 16 9.73 -39.98 -4.93
N VAL A 17 8.53 -39.49 -4.66
CA VAL A 17 7.88 -38.61 -5.58
C VAL A 17 8.66 -37.31 -5.52
N SER A 18 9.47 -37.03 -6.54
CA SER A 18 9.98 -35.69 -6.80
C SER A 18 8.74 -34.85 -7.09
N ALA A 19 8.15 -34.30 -6.05
CA ALA A 19 7.22 -33.20 -6.19
C ALA A 19 8.07 -32.04 -6.71
N SER A 20 8.08 -31.84 -8.01
CA SER A 20 8.51 -30.58 -8.61
C SER A 20 7.55 -29.53 -8.03
N GLN A 21 8.01 -28.75 -7.07
CA GLN A 21 7.21 -27.64 -6.56
C GLN A 21 7.02 -26.68 -7.72
N GLU A 22 5.79 -26.53 -8.16
CA GLU A 22 5.42 -25.43 -9.03
C GLU A 22 5.57 -24.14 -8.24
N THR A 23 6.48 -23.28 -8.65
CA THR A 23 6.71 -21.99 -8.03
C THR A 23 6.20 -20.89 -8.96
N LEU A 24 5.66 -19.84 -8.38
CA LEU A 24 5.18 -18.66 -9.12
C LEU A 24 6.31 -18.00 -9.93
N ILE A 25 7.54 -18.14 -9.46
CA ILE A 25 8.73 -17.54 -10.06
C ILE A 25 9.67 -18.69 -10.48
N HIS A 26 9.98 -18.76 -11.78
CA HIS A 26 10.88 -19.77 -12.38
C HIS A 26 12.14 -19.07 -12.92
N GLY A 27 13.31 -19.73 -12.75
CA GLY A 27 14.59 -19.25 -13.28
C GLY A 27 15.36 -18.32 -12.32
N ASN A 28 16.28 -17.54 -12.86
CA ASN A 28 17.04 -16.56 -12.10
C ASN A 28 16.11 -15.42 -11.69
N ILE A 29 16.10 -15.10 -10.38
CA ILE A 29 15.31 -14.00 -9.83
C ILE A 29 16.09 -12.70 -10.09
N GLU A 30 15.56 -11.85 -10.95
CA GLU A 30 16.04 -10.49 -11.10
C GLU A 30 15.37 -9.60 -10.04
N SER A 31 16.20 -8.90 -9.28
CA SER A 31 15.77 -8.09 -8.15
C SER A 31 16.03 -6.62 -8.39
N GLY A 32 15.01 -5.82 -8.18
CA GLY A 32 15.10 -4.37 -8.16
C GLY A 32 14.51 -3.80 -6.87
N GLY A 33 14.61 -2.50 -6.74
CA GLY A 33 14.01 -1.79 -5.63
C GLY A 33 13.87 -0.31 -5.93
N PHE A 34 12.83 0.29 -5.37
CA PHE A 34 12.62 1.72 -5.54
C PHE A 34 12.09 2.36 -4.25
N GLY A 35 12.25 3.66 -4.20
CA GLY A 35 11.60 4.52 -3.21
C GLY A 35 11.24 5.86 -3.85
N GLY A 36 10.30 6.57 -3.24
CA GLY A 36 10.00 7.91 -3.71
C GLY A 36 8.75 8.54 -3.10
N PRO A 37 8.62 9.87 -3.30
CA PRO A 37 7.47 10.61 -2.81
C PRO A 37 6.21 10.31 -3.62
N VAL A 38 5.09 10.45 -2.92
CA VAL A 38 3.74 10.26 -3.46
C VAL A 38 2.89 11.45 -3.06
N PHE A 39 2.15 11.96 -4.04
CA PHE A 39 1.15 12.99 -3.84
C PHE A 39 -0.21 12.40 -4.18
N LYS A 40 -1.16 12.59 -3.27
CA LYS A 40 -2.53 12.11 -3.42
C LYS A 40 -3.51 13.26 -3.29
N MET A 41 -4.51 13.29 -4.17
CA MET A 41 -5.61 14.27 -4.13
C MET A 41 -6.93 13.52 -4.18
N GLY A 42 -7.83 13.85 -3.26
CA GLY A 42 -9.14 13.22 -3.17
C GLY A 42 -10.09 14.03 -2.31
N ASN A 43 -11.17 13.39 -1.89
CA ASN A 43 -12.10 13.98 -0.95
C ASN A 43 -12.09 13.21 0.36
N ILE A 44 -12.11 13.94 1.47
CA ILE A 44 -12.27 13.44 2.82
C ILE A 44 -13.24 14.37 3.53
N TYR A 45 -14.24 13.82 4.21
CA TYR A 45 -15.22 14.60 4.97
C TYR A 45 -15.96 15.66 4.11
N HIS A 46 -16.16 15.35 2.81
CA HIS A 46 -16.73 16.23 1.78
C HIS A 46 -15.87 17.44 1.39
N GLU A 47 -14.63 17.51 1.88
CA GLU A 47 -13.65 18.56 1.56
C GLU A 47 -12.53 18.01 0.68
N ALA A 48 -11.88 18.90 -0.07
CA ALA A 48 -10.71 18.54 -0.85
C ALA A 48 -9.55 18.18 0.08
N ALA A 49 -8.97 16.99 -0.10
CA ALA A 49 -7.89 16.48 0.70
C ALA A 49 -6.62 16.31 -0.14
N LEU A 50 -5.55 16.94 0.30
CA LEU A 50 -4.21 16.77 -0.23
C LEU A 50 -3.38 15.94 0.75
N MET A 51 -2.77 14.87 0.27
CA MET A 51 -1.93 14.01 1.09
C MET A 51 -0.55 13.89 0.45
N ILE A 52 0.47 13.92 1.28
CA ILE A 52 1.86 13.68 0.90
C ILE A 52 2.36 12.47 1.68
N GLY A 53 3.19 11.69 1.03
CA GLY A 53 3.80 10.53 1.65
C GLY A 53 4.94 9.98 0.83
N GLY A 54 5.32 8.76 1.20
CA GLY A 54 6.33 8.01 0.50
C GLY A 54 5.94 6.55 0.36
N ARG A 55 6.48 5.92 -0.67
CA ARG A 55 6.41 4.47 -0.85
C ARG A 55 7.73 3.93 -1.32
N GLY A 56 7.96 2.68 -1.02
CA GLY A 56 9.11 1.96 -1.51
C GLY A 56 8.86 0.46 -1.48
N GLY A 57 9.62 -0.27 -2.28
CA GLY A 57 9.43 -1.71 -2.33
C GLY A 57 10.49 -2.43 -3.14
N TRP A 58 10.50 -3.72 -2.94
CA TRP A 58 11.28 -4.68 -3.69
C TRP A 58 10.51 -5.11 -4.93
N ILE A 59 11.17 -5.10 -6.08
CA ILE A 59 10.64 -5.54 -7.37
C ILE A 59 11.26 -6.90 -7.69
N ILE A 60 10.43 -7.87 -8.03
CA ILE A 60 10.80 -9.24 -8.36
C ILE A 60 10.43 -9.48 -9.82
N ASN A 61 11.43 -9.89 -10.62
CA ASN A 61 11.31 -10.16 -12.05
C ASN A 61 10.62 -9.03 -12.83
N HIS A 62 10.88 -7.77 -12.43
CA HIS A 62 10.29 -6.56 -13.00
C HIS A 62 8.75 -6.47 -12.95
N GLN A 63 8.06 -7.54 -12.52
CA GLN A 63 6.59 -7.67 -12.60
C GLN A 63 5.88 -7.60 -11.26
N TYR A 64 6.47 -8.11 -10.17
CA TYR A 64 5.83 -8.14 -8.87
C TYR A 64 6.53 -7.20 -7.91
N MET A 65 5.76 -6.48 -7.12
CA MET A 65 6.30 -5.59 -6.10
C MET A 65 5.69 -5.93 -4.74
N LEU A 66 6.57 -6.04 -3.75
CA LEU A 66 6.24 -6.08 -2.34
C LEU A 66 6.90 -4.89 -1.67
N GLY A 67 6.11 -4.06 -1.01
CA GLY A 67 6.62 -2.84 -0.41
C GLY A 67 5.75 -2.31 0.71
N ALA A 68 5.99 -1.06 1.05
CA ALA A 68 5.20 -0.31 2.02
C ALA A 68 5.05 1.14 1.59
N GLY A 69 3.99 1.78 2.10
CA GLY A 69 3.74 3.20 1.90
C GLY A 69 3.10 3.84 3.12
N GLY A 70 3.34 5.13 3.29
CA GLY A 70 2.72 5.93 4.34
C GLY A 70 2.38 7.33 3.83
N TYR A 71 1.24 7.86 4.27
CA TYR A 71 0.63 9.09 3.76
C TYR A 71 0.01 9.88 4.89
N ALA A 72 0.14 11.21 4.84
CA ALA A 72 -0.46 12.12 5.79
C ALA A 72 -1.20 13.25 5.07
N LEU A 73 -2.28 13.71 5.65
CA LEU A 73 -3.02 14.90 5.22
C LEU A 73 -2.13 16.13 5.45
N VAL A 74 -2.09 17.05 4.47
CA VAL A 74 -1.22 18.24 4.55
C VAL A 74 -1.97 19.55 4.41
N ASN A 75 -3.23 19.53 4.00
CA ASN A 75 -4.08 20.72 4.01
C ASN A 75 -5.05 20.70 5.20
N GLU A 76 -5.48 21.86 5.61
CA GLU A 76 -6.44 22.03 6.68
C GLU A 76 -7.84 21.58 6.23
N ILE A 77 -8.47 20.73 7.01
CA ILE A 77 -9.89 20.36 6.90
C ILE A 77 -10.54 20.69 8.24
N PRO A 78 -11.35 21.76 8.33
CA PRO A 78 -11.92 22.19 9.60
C PRO A 78 -12.99 21.22 10.10
N SER A 79 -13.07 21.06 11.42
CA SER A 79 -14.17 20.38 12.08
C SER A 79 -15.48 21.14 11.86
N LYS A 80 -16.60 20.43 11.71
CA LYS A 80 -17.94 21.01 11.65
C LYS A 80 -18.58 21.18 13.02
N GLN A 81 -18.04 20.50 14.04
CA GLN A 81 -18.54 20.52 15.41
C GLN A 81 -17.79 21.50 16.32
N TRP A 82 -16.45 21.59 16.14
CA TRP A 82 -15.60 22.38 17.02
C TRP A 82 -14.92 23.50 16.27
N ALA A 83 -15.14 24.73 16.73
CA ALA A 83 -14.46 25.90 16.16
C ALA A 83 -12.95 25.83 16.45
N ASN A 84 -12.12 26.21 15.49
CA ASN A 84 -10.65 26.21 15.55
C ASN A 84 -9.99 24.81 15.66
N TYR A 85 -10.69 23.74 15.27
CA TYR A 85 -10.10 22.40 15.16
C TYR A 85 -9.95 21.99 13.69
N ASN A 86 -8.81 21.44 13.36
CA ASN A 86 -8.50 20.88 12.04
C ASN A 86 -8.29 19.36 12.13
N MET A 87 -8.63 18.68 11.05
CA MET A 87 -8.44 17.24 10.93
C MET A 87 -6.96 16.89 10.76
N ASP A 88 -6.48 15.98 11.59
CA ASP A 88 -5.22 15.25 11.40
C ASP A 88 -5.54 13.84 10.95
N LEU A 89 -4.91 13.39 9.84
CA LEU A 89 -5.10 12.06 9.31
C LEU A 89 -3.79 11.53 8.73
N GLY A 90 -3.45 10.32 9.14
CA GLY A 90 -2.32 9.59 8.59
C GLY A 90 -2.62 8.09 8.48
N TYR A 91 -2.10 7.45 7.44
CA TYR A 91 -2.21 6.01 7.28
C TYR A 91 -1.03 5.43 6.51
N GLY A 92 -0.84 4.13 6.66
CA GLY A 92 0.18 3.38 5.94
C GLY A 92 -0.07 1.89 5.98
N GLY A 93 0.74 1.15 5.24
CA GLY A 93 0.58 -0.29 5.18
C GLY A 93 1.52 -0.96 4.19
N ILE A 94 1.28 -2.25 4.02
CA ILE A 94 1.96 -3.08 3.03
C ILE A 94 1.32 -2.83 1.67
N GLU A 95 2.16 -2.67 0.64
CA GLU A 95 1.75 -2.52 -0.74
C GLU A 95 2.18 -3.73 -1.57
N LEU A 96 1.24 -4.27 -2.32
CA LEU A 96 1.47 -5.30 -3.33
C LEU A 96 1.12 -4.71 -4.70
N ALA A 97 1.95 -4.98 -5.71
CA ALA A 97 1.60 -4.57 -7.07
C ALA A 97 2.02 -5.60 -8.12
N TYR A 98 1.26 -5.60 -9.21
CA TYR A 98 1.58 -6.29 -10.46
C TYR A 98 1.84 -5.25 -11.54
N ILE A 99 2.99 -5.37 -12.21
CA ILE A 99 3.45 -4.45 -13.26
C ILE A 99 3.33 -5.17 -14.60
N GLN A 100 2.46 -4.67 -15.46
CA GLN A 100 2.22 -5.23 -16.77
C GLN A 100 3.16 -4.60 -17.81
N ASN A 101 3.94 -5.42 -18.53
CA ASN A 101 4.88 -4.99 -19.57
C ASN A 101 5.88 -3.90 -19.10
N PRO A 102 6.69 -4.15 -18.06
CA PRO A 102 7.57 -3.17 -17.41
C PRO A 102 8.62 -2.54 -18.35
N ASP A 103 8.97 -3.21 -19.45
CA ASP A 103 9.98 -2.76 -20.42
C ASP A 103 9.45 -1.73 -21.43
N LYS A 104 8.12 -1.56 -21.51
CA LYS A 104 7.53 -0.54 -22.39
C LYS A 104 7.73 0.86 -21.81
N LEU A 105 7.90 1.85 -22.67
CA LEU A 105 8.01 3.26 -22.28
C LEU A 105 6.89 3.68 -21.35
N THR A 106 5.67 3.24 -21.65
CA THR A 106 4.49 3.40 -20.79
C THR A 106 3.86 2.03 -20.52
N HIS A 107 3.50 1.79 -19.27
CA HIS A 107 2.91 0.53 -18.83
C HIS A 107 1.98 0.71 -17.64
N LEU A 108 1.15 -0.28 -17.38
CA LEU A 108 0.19 -0.26 -16.25
C LEU A 108 0.76 -1.00 -15.03
N SER A 109 0.43 -0.47 -13.87
CA SER A 109 0.70 -1.12 -12.59
C SER A 109 -0.59 -1.16 -11.76
N PHE A 110 -1.00 -2.36 -11.39
CA PHE A 110 -2.14 -2.61 -10.51
C PHE A 110 -1.60 -2.81 -9.09
N MET A 111 -2.16 -2.13 -8.12
CA MET A 111 -1.66 -2.18 -6.76
C MET A 111 -2.79 -2.26 -5.73
N ILE A 112 -2.46 -2.74 -4.56
CA ILE A 112 -3.29 -2.66 -3.38
C ILE A 112 -2.42 -2.32 -2.17
N LEU A 113 -2.87 -1.36 -1.35
CA LEU A 113 -2.35 -1.11 -0.01
C LEU A 113 -3.31 -1.71 1.01
N LEU A 114 -2.78 -2.44 1.96
CA LEU A 114 -3.50 -2.99 3.11
C LEU A 114 -2.81 -2.52 4.38
N GLY A 115 -3.53 -1.87 5.26
CA GLY A 115 -2.92 -1.32 6.47
C GLY A 115 -3.90 -0.65 7.41
N GLY A 116 -3.44 0.40 8.06
CA GLY A 116 -4.24 1.16 9.01
C GLY A 116 -3.74 2.58 9.16
N GLY A 117 -4.46 3.34 9.94
CA GLY A 117 -4.15 4.74 10.22
C GLY A 117 -4.88 5.26 11.44
N SER A 118 -4.70 6.54 11.66
CA SER A 118 -5.41 7.29 12.69
C SER A 118 -5.96 8.59 12.14
N VAL A 119 -7.06 9.04 12.72
CA VAL A 119 -7.71 10.30 12.41
C VAL A 119 -8.19 10.95 13.71
N GLY A 120 -8.06 12.25 13.79
CA GLY A 120 -8.53 13.06 14.91
C GLY A 120 -8.68 14.51 14.52
N PHE A 121 -9.09 15.35 15.46
CA PHE A 121 -9.15 16.80 15.30
C PHE A 121 -8.27 17.48 16.34
N THR A 122 -7.40 18.36 15.87
CA THR A 122 -6.44 19.09 16.69
C THR A 122 -6.79 20.59 16.72
N GLU A 123 -6.72 21.21 17.89
CA GLU A 123 -6.92 22.65 18.05
C GLU A 123 -5.79 23.43 17.34
N GLN A 124 -6.15 24.47 16.60
CA GLN A 124 -5.21 25.33 15.91
C GLN A 124 -4.24 26.00 16.89
N GLY A 125 -2.92 25.85 16.66
CA GLY A 125 -1.89 26.49 17.52
C GLY A 125 -1.42 25.65 18.69
N ARG A 126 -1.92 24.43 18.89
CA ARG A 126 -1.46 23.49 19.90
C ARG A 126 -0.41 22.56 19.32
N ASP A 127 0.61 22.22 20.11
CA ASP A 127 1.64 21.27 19.68
C ASP A 127 1.04 19.88 19.47
N GLN A 128 1.35 19.22 18.35
CA GLN A 128 0.85 17.89 17.94
C GLN A 128 1.18 16.75 18.93
N TRP A 129 1.97 17.01 19.96
CA TRP A 129 2.47 16.02 20.92
C TRP A 129 1.74 16.04 22.28
N ASP A 130 0.61 16.75 22.37
CA ASP A 130 -0.18 16.76 23.61
C ASP A 130 -1.02 15.47 23.70
N GLU A 131 -0.71 14.60 24.67
CA GLU A 131 -1.28 13.26 24.87
C GLU A 131 -2.80 13.21 25.15
N SER A 132 -3.48 14.35 25.18
CA SER A 132 -4.92 14.44 25.51
C SER A 132 -5.85 14.40 24.30
N GLN A 133 -5.35 14.06 23.09
CA GLN A 133 -6.17 14.02 21.87
C GLN A 133 -6.68 12.60 21.62
N ASP A 134 -7.98 12.44 21.50
CA ASP A 134 -8.62 11.19 21.10
C ASP A 134 -8.47 11.00 19.57
N PHE A 135 -7.56 10.12 19.17
CA PHE A 135 -7.43 9.67 17.79
C PHE A 135 -8.14 8.34 17.60
N ASP A 136 -9.06 8.31 16.66
CA ASP A 136 -9.66 7.06 16.20
C ASP A 136 -8.70 6.31 15.27
N THR A 137 -8.57 5.02 15.48
CA THR A 137 -7.81 4.13 14.59
C THR A 137 -8.73 3.46 13.59
N PHE A 138 -8.20 3.18 12.41
CA PHE A 138 -8.95 2.53 11.34
C PHE A 138 -8.10 1.56 10.54
N TYR A 139 -8.77 0.64 9.85
CA TYR A 139 -8.18 -0.23 8.83
C TYR A 139 -8.46 0.34 7.45
N ILE A 140 -7.51 0.11 6.52
CA ILE A 140 -7.62 0.60 5.15
C ILE A 140 -7.27 -0.50 4.16
N ALA A 141 -8.05 -0.56 3.07
CA ALA A 141 -7.72 -1.25 1.84
C ALA A 141 -7.83 -0.25 0.69
N GLU A 142 -6.75 -0.05 -0.05
CA GLU A 142 -6.70 0.94 -1.13
C GLU A 142 -6.19 0.30 -2.43
N PRO A 143 -7.07 -0.35 -3.23
CA PRO A 143 -6.75 -0.78 -4.58
C PRO A 143 -6.58 0.43 -5.51
N GLY A 144 -5.66 0.30 -6.48
CA GLY A 144 -5.37 1.37 -7.45
C GLY A 144 -4.75 0.86 -8.74
N VAL A 145 -4.80 1.73 -9.75
CA VAL A 145 -4.18 1.53 -11.05
C VAL A 145 -3.36 2.75 -11.41
N ASN A 146 -2.13 2.54 -11.84
CA ASN A 146 -1.22 3.60 -12.25
C ASN A 146 -0.72 3.36 -13.68
N LEU A 147 -0.69 4.40 -14.48
CA LEU A 147 0.09 4.49 -15.71
C LEU A 147 1.50 4.93 -15.33
N ILE A 148 2.49 4.13 -15.66
CA ILE A 148 3.90 4.40 -15.37
C ILE A 148 4.60 4.80 -16.67
N LEU A 149 5.39 5.87 -16.60
CA LEU A 149 6.28 6.33 -17.66
C LEU A 149 7.73 6.06 -17.22
N ASN A 150 8.49 5.30 -18.02
CA ASN A 150 9.92 5.09 -17.85
C ASN A 150 10.69 6.31 -18.38
N VAL A 151 11.06 7.25 -17.50
CA VAL A 151 11.75 8.48 -17.89
C VAL A 151 13.24 8.23 -18.11
N THR A 152 13.87 7.53 -17.18
CA THR A 152 15.27 7.06 -17.26
C THR A 152 15.38 5.64 -16.70
N GLN A 153 16.58 5.07 -16.72
CA GLN A 153 16.83 3.75 -16.12
C GLN A 153 16.57 3.73 -14.59
N PHE A 154 16.75 4.86 -13.92
CA PHE A 154 16.61 4.97 -12.46
C PHE A 154 15.39 5.80 -12.01
N PHE A 155 14.67 6.45 -12.94
CA PHE A 155 13.54 7.33 -12.61
C PHE A 155 12.31 6.97 -13.44
N ARG A 156 11.19 6.75 -12.76
CA ARG A 156 9.86 6.52 -13.35
C ARG A 156 8.84 7.48 -12.76
N LEU A 157 7.93 7.96 -13.59
CA LEU A 157 6.79 8.80 -13.19
C LEU A 157 5.53 7.94 -13.25
N GLY A 158 4.75 7.93 -12.18
CA GLY A 158 3.45 7.28 -12.10
C GLY A 158 2.32 8.28 -11.95
N LEU A 159 1.26 8.11 -12.75
CA LEU A 159 0.00 8.83 -12.62
C LEU A 159 -1.13 7.81 -12.58
N GLY A 160 -2.00 7.89 -11.59
CA GLY A 160 -3.05 6.91 -11.44
C GLY A 160 -4.18 7.32 -10.54
N GLY A 161 -5.05 6.36 -10.26
CA GLY A 161 -6.16 6.50 -9.34
C GLY A 161 -6.26 5.29 -8.42
N SER A 162 -6.76 5.54 -7.22
CA SER A 162 -7.07 4.52 -6.23
C SER A 162 -8.43 4.79 -5.61
N TYR A 163 -8.97 3.79 -4.92
CA TYR A 163 -10.14 3.96 -4.09
C TYR A 163 -9.84 3.51 -2.68
N ARG A 164 -10.06 4.39 -1.74
CA ARG A 164 -9.81 4.19 -0.31
C ARG A 164 -11.05 3.61 0.36
N PHE A 165 -10.95 2.37 0.84
CA PHE A 165 -11.94 1.71 1.68
C PHE A 165 -11.47 1.75 3.13
N VAL A 166 -12.20 2.44 3.98
CA VAL A 166 -11.88 2.60 5.41
C VAL A 166 -12.93 1.88 6.26
N LYS A 167 -12.47 1.22 7.33
CA LYS A 167 -13.32 0.59 8.35
C LYS A 167 -12.69 0.75 9.73
N GLY A 168 -13.54 0.83 10.76
CA GLY A 168 -13.09 0.79 12.17
C GLY A 168 -13.02 2.14 12.85
N VAL A 169 -13.37 3.24 12.18
CA VAL A 169 -13.60 4.50 12.88
C VAL A 169 -14.78 4.27 13.82
N GLN A 170 -14.49 4.26 15.13
CA GLN A 170 -15.45 4.01 16.20
C GLN A 170 -15.44 5.24 17.08
N GLY A 171 -16.30 6.15 16.88
CA GLY A 171 -16.14 7.23 17.76
C GLY A 171 -17.39 7.94 18.17
N ASP A 172 -17.31 8.52 19.36
CA ASP A 172 -17.97 9.74 19.72
C ASP A 172 -17.51 10.92 18.83
N SER A 173 -16.62 10.62 17.85
CA SER A 173 -16.10 11.57 16.89
C SER A 173 -17.14 11.89 15.83
N GLU A 174 -17.08 13.08 15.32
CA GLU A 174 -17.87 13.64 14.23
C GLU A 174 -17.78 12.79 12.94
N LEU A 175 -16.79 11.87 12.85
CA LEU A 175 -16.42 11.12 11.65
C LEU A 175 -16.96 9.69 11.66
N VAL A 176 -17.36 9.26 10.48
CA VAL A 176 -17.65 7.86 10.22
C VAL A 176 -16.71 7.32 9.12
N SER A 177 -16.48 6.02 9.10
CA SER A 177 -15.57 5.36 8.14
C SER A 177 -15.87 5.72 6.67
N LYS A 178 -17.11 6.09 6.34
CA LYS A 178 -17.52 6.51 5.00
C LYS A 178 -16.95 7.86 4.60
N ASP A 179 -16.75 8.76 5.54
CA ASP A 179 -16.22 10.13 5.29
C ASP A 179 -14.75 10.10 4.90
N LEU A 180 -14.03 9.05 5.31
CA LEU A 180 -12.65 8.81 4.95
C LEU A 180 -12.49 7.96 3.68
N SER A 181 -13.57 7.29 3.24
CA SER A 181 -13.55 6.45 2.04
C SER A 181 -13.82 7.27 0.78
N GLY A 182 -13.13 6.97 -0.32
CA GLY A 182 -13.37 7.68 -1.56
C GLY A 182 -12.28 7.50 -2.62
N PRO A 183 -12.53 8.04 -3.82
CA PRO A 183 -11.57 8.04 -4.91
C PRO A 183 -10.41 9.01 -4.65
N THR A 184 -9.25 8.66 -5.17
CA THR A 184 -8.02 9.42 -4.98
C THR A 184 -7.20 9.41 -6.27
N LEU A 185 -6.79 10.58 -6.74
CA LEU A 185 -5.77 10.75 -7.78
C LEU A 185 -4.38 10.57 -7.14
N VAL A 186 -3.48 9.89 -7.82
CA VAL A 186 -2.15 9.54 -7.28
C VAL A 186 -1.07 9.91 -8.27
N ILE A 187 -0.08 10.68 -7.81
CA ILE A 187 1.16 10.97 -8.53
C ILE A 187 2.32 10.38 -7.74
N THR A 188 3.16 9.59 -8.40
CA THR A 188 4.32 8.94 -7.75
C THR A 188 5.59 9.22 -8.53
N LEU A 189 6.63 9.67 -7.85
CA LEU A 189 7.98 9.73 -8.39
C LEU A 189 8.75 8.54 -7.84
N LYS A 190 9.22 7.65 -8.72
CA LYS A 190 9.93 6.42 -8.33
C LYS A 190 11.39 6.53 -8.72
N PHE A 191 12.29 6.34 -7.75
CA PHE A 191 13.72 6.33 -7.95
C PHE A 191 14.29 4.99 -7.49
N GLY A 192 15.05 4.31 -8.36
CA GLY A 192 15.61 3.00 -8.02
C GLY A 192 16.10 2.19 -9.19
N THR A 193 16.22 0.90 -8.97
CA THR A 193 16.54 -0.13 -9.96
C THR A 193 15.27 -0.93 -10.27
N PHE A 194 14.96 -1.07 -11.56
CA PHE A 194 13.66 -1.59 -11.99
C PHE A 194 13.78 -2.80 -12.87
#